data_daf39136c31bb29e3448df37d871fea4
#
_entry.id   daf39136c31bb29e3448df37d871fea4
#
_cell.length_a   1.000
_cell.length_b   1.000
_cell.length_c   1.000
_cell.angle_alpha   90.00
_cell.angle_beta   90.00
_cell.angle_gamma   90.00
#
_symmetry.space_group_name_H-M   'P 1'
#
loop_
_entity.id
_entity.type
_entity.pdbx_description
1 polymer ?
#
loop_
_entity_poly.entity_id
_entity_poly.type
_entity_poly.pdbx_seq_one_letter_code
_entity_poly.pdbx_strand_id
1 'polypeptide(L)'
;KFNAKGWVNTRCRYFKSYKKIKEFFQKSKTIHLTMYSGDTGLATGAIHYLDLFSWLLDDNNIKLNGKFLDKKIHSNKRGENLLEFAGTIVGTAKNNSLVSISFSPDSPSLLVAISNGENEIILDEYNEKILHNSFDHSLDFKLEYVSNLTTSIVTDIIKNDDCFLPTLNESYFHHIELFKIFCEHLEKTTKEKVKLCPIT
;
A
#
# COMPACT_ATOMS: atom_id res chain seq x y z
N LYS A 1 -22.36 -20.84 -3.36
CA LYS A 1 -21.63 -19.57 -3.65
C LYS A 1 -22.54 -18.43 -3.23
N PHE A 2 -22.11 -17.64 -2.24
CA PHE A 2 -22.85 -16.45 -1.80
C PHE A 2 -22.48 -15.29 -2.72
N ASN A 3 -23.47 -14.55 -3.20
CA ASN A 3 -23.27 -13.35 -4.00
C ASN A 3 -23.12 -12.13 -3.06
N ALA A 4 -22.15 -12.21 -2.14
CA ALA A 4 -21.93 -11.17 -1.15
C ALA A 4 -20.92 -10.15 -1.67
N LYS A 5 -21.25 -8.88 -1.53
CA LYS A 5 -20.31 -7.77 -1.70
C LYS A 5 -19.38 -7.69 -0.49
N GLY A 6 -18.15 -7.30 -0.70
CA GLY A 6 -17.18 -7.09 0.37
C GLY A 6 -16.09 -6.13 -0.06
N TRP A 7 -15.54 -5.44 0.92
CA TRP A 7 -14.47 -4.47 0.74
C TRP A 7 -13.34 -4.74 1.73
N VAL A 8 -12.12 -4.37 1.35
CA VAL A 8 -10.93 -4.55 2.18
C VAL A 8 -10.52 -3.20 2.76
N ASN A 9 -10.30 -3.14 4.07
CA ASN A 9 -10.00 -1.89 4.77
C ASN A 9 -8.55 -1.43 4.55
N THR A 10 -8.24 -1.01 3.31
CA THR A 10 -7.02 -0.27 2.98
C THR A 10 -7.31 1.23 3.08
N ARG A 11 -7.02 1.79 4.22
CA ARG A 11 -7.52 3.08 4.73
C ARG A 11 -7.21 4.32 3.87
N CYS A 12 -6.14 4.29 3.03
CA CYS A 12 -5.66 5.48 2.31
C CYS A 12 -6.74 6.16 1.46
N ARG A 13 -7.63 5.38 0.84
CA ARG A 13 -8.71 5.91 -0.01
C ARG A 13 -9.73 6.77 0.74
N TYR A 14 -9.81 6.69 2.08
CA TYR A 14 -10.71 7.50 2.90
C TYR A 14 -10.09 8.78 3.42
N PHE A 15 -8.77 8.91 3.44
CA PHE A 15 -8.11 10.12 3.91
C PHE A 15 -8.37 11.29 2.95
N LYS A 16 -8.86 12.40 3.48
CA LYS A 16 -9.15 13.63 2.72
C LYS A 16 -7.92 14.13 1.96
N SER A 17 -6.76 14.04 2.59
CA SER A 17 -5.49 14.45 1.98
C SER A 17 -5.15 13.60 0.75
N TYR A 18 -5.30 12.27 0.83
CA TYR A 18 -5.07 11.39 -0.31
C TYR A 18 -6.11 11.52 -1.41
N LYS A 19 -7.37 11.86 -1.08
CA LYS A 19 -8.39 12.18 -2.10
C LYS A 19 -7.99 13.41 -2.93
N LYS A 20 -7.52 14.48 -2.30
CA LYS A 20 -7.00 15.66 -3.00
C LYS A 20 -5.77 15.35 -3.85
N ILE A 21 -4.86 14.52 -3.35
CA ILE A 21 -3.71 14.04 -4.12
C ILE A 21 -4.17 13.23 -5.33
N LYS A 22 -5.14 12.33 -5.19
CA LYS A 22 -5.74 11.58 -6.30
C LYS A 22 -6.35 12.52 -7.35
N GLU A 23 -7.14 13.50 -6.94
CA GLU A 23 -7.75 14.50 -7.83
C GLU A 23 -6.68 15.25 -8.65
N PHE A 24 -5.56 15.60 -8.02
CA PHE A 24 -4.46 16.26 -8.70
C PHE A 24 -3.79 15.35 -9.74
N PHE A 25 -3.48 14.10 -9.35
CA PHE A 25 -2.76 13.16 -10.21
C PHE A 25 -3.67 12.39 -11.20
N GLN A 26 -5.00 12.54 -11.16
CA GLN A 26 -5.94 11.74 -11.96
C GLN A 26 -5.72 11.81 -13.49
N LYS A 27 -5.11 12.90 -13.99
CA LYS A 27 -4.81 13.09 -15.42
C LYS A 27 -3.39 12.65 -15.79
N SER A 28 -2.62 12.19 -14.83
CA SER A 28 -1.23 11.79 -15.05
C SER A 28 -1.17 10.49 -15.84
N LYS A 29 -0.35 10.46 -16.88
CA LYS A 29 -0.11 9.24 -17.68
C LYS A 29 0.75 8.24 -16.93
N THR A 30 1.68 8.74 -16.12
CA THR A 30 2.65 7.96 -15.37
C THR A 30 2.65 8.45 -13.93
N ILE A 31 2.71 7.54 -12.98
CA ILE A 31 2.85 7.83 -11.55
C ILE A 31 3.98 6.98 -10.99
N HIS A 32 4.85 7.60 -10.22
CA HIS A 32 5.84 6.93 -9.39
C HIS A 32 5.48 7.12 -7.93
N LEU A 33 5.39 6.04 -7.18
CA LEU A 33 5.17 6.06 -5.74
C LEU A 33 6.33 5.36 -5.04
N THR A 34 6.95 6.04 -4.08
CA THR A 34 7.96 5.45 -3.20
C THR A 34 7.49 5.58 -1.76
N MET A 35 7.47 4.47 -1.05
CA MET A 35 7.21 4.41 0.39
C MET A 35 8.42 3.83 1.11
N TYR A 36 8.80 4.45 2.22
CA TYR A 36 9.86 4.00 3.10
C TYR A 36 9.40 4.04 4.56
N SER A 37 9.52 2.94 5.26
CA SER A 37 9.08 2.84 6.67
C SER A 37 9.94 1.88 7.50
N GLY A 38 9.85 2.02 8.82
CA GLY A 38 10.46 1.11 9.80
C GLY A 38 9.50 0.55 10.85
N ASP A 39 8.24 0.97 10.88
CA ASP A 39 7.32 0.64 11.97
C ASP A 39 6.61 -0.72 11.80
N THR A 40 6.16 -0.99 10.58
CA THR A 40 5.51 -2.26 10.23
C THR A 40 6.40 -3.05 9.28
N GLY A 41 6.12 -4.26 8.94
CA GLY A 41 6.87 -4.96 7.90
C GLY A 41 6.16 -4.93 6.56
N LEU A 42 6.80 -5.49 5.56
CA LEU A 42 6.24 -5.57 4.21
C LEU A 42 5.01 -6.49 4.15
N ALA A 43 4.99 -7.59 4.94
CA ALA A 43 3.83 -8.48 4.99
C ALA A 43 2.59 -7.78 5.54
N THR A 44 2.76 -6.92 6.55
CA THR A 44 1.66 -6.18 7.17
C THR A 44 1.32 -4.90 6.42
N GLY A 45 2.31 -4.16 5.92
CA GLY A 45 2.15 -2.78 5.44
C GLY A 45 2.06 -2.61 3.94
N ALA A 46 2.71 -3.46 3.14
CA ALA A 46 2.84 -3.23 1.69
C ALA A 46 1.49 -3.15 0.96
N ILE A 47 0.51 -3.91 1.40
CA ILE A 47 -0.83 -3.92 0.78
C ILE A 47 -1.51 -2.54 0.77
N HIS A 48 -1.30 -1.73 1.80
CA HIS A 48 -1.91 -0.40 1.89
C HIS A 48 -1.36 0.57 0.83
N TYR A 49 -0.06 0.52 0.56
CA TYR A 49 0.58 1.40 -0.42
C TYR A 49 0.48 0.86 -1.84
N LEU A 50 0.37 -0.46 -1.98
CA LEU A 50 0.05 -1.07 -3.26
C LEU A 50 -1.37 -0.72 -3.71
N ASP A 51 -2.33 -0.74 -2.78
CA ASP A 51 -3.69 -0.28 -3.02
C ASP A 51 -3.74 1.23 -3.33
N LEU A 52 -3.01 2.05 -2.58
CA LEU A 52 -2.89 3.49 -2.85
C LEU A 52 -2.37 3.74 -4.27
N PHE A 53 -1.29 3.07 -4.67
CA PHE A 53 -0.72 3.20 -6.01
C PHE A 53 -1.69 2.77 -7.11
N SER A 54 -2.33 1.61 -6.94
CA SER A 54 -3.37 1.12 -7.84
C SER A 54 -4.53 2.12 -7.99
N TRP A 55 -4.99 2.66 -6.88
CA TRP A 55 -6.05 3.64 -6.87
C TRP A 55 -5.65 4.96 -7.54
N LEU A 56 -4.42 5.45 -7.33
CA LEU A 56 -3.92 6.64 -8.03
C LEU A 56 -3.90 6.46 -9.54
N LEU A 57 -3.59 5.24 -10.01
CA LEU A 57 -3.50 4.90 -11.45
C LEU A 57 -4.84 4.50 -12.09
N ASP A 58 -5.87 4.18 -11.29
CA ASP A 58 -7.06 3.46 -11.75
C ASP A 58 -6.69 2.17 -12.52
N ASP A 59 -5.70 1.42 -11.97
CA ASP A 59 -5.19 0.19 -12.58
C ASP A 59 -4.75 -0.83 -11.52
N ASN A 60 -5.36 -2.02 -11.54
CA ASN A 60 -5.06 -3.10 -10.61
C ASN A 60 -4.00 -4.08 -11.13
N ASN A 61 -3.53 -3.91 -12.38
CA ASN A 61 -2.58 -4.82 -13.00
C ASN A 61 -1.13 -4.40 -12.70
N ILE A 62 -0.68 -4.69 -11.50
CA ILE A 62 0.67 -4.38 -11.02
C ILE A 62 1.47 -5.68 -10.93
N LYS A 63 2.64 -5.72 -11.56
CA LYS A 63 3.59 -6.82 -11.47
C LYS A 63 4.64 -6.53 -10.43
N LEU A 64 4.75 -7.39 -9.43
CA LEU A 64 5.68 -7.22 -8.32
C LEU A 64 6.98 -8.01 -8.51
N ASN A 65 8.05 -7.48 -7.94
CA ASN A 65 9.37 -8.09 -7.89
C ASN A 65 9.93 -7.98 -6.46
N GLY A 66 10.19 -9.13 -5.85
CA GLY A 66 10.75 -9.26 -4.50
C GLY A 66 12.27 -9.52 -4.47
N LYS A 67 13.01 -9.23 -5.55
CA LYS A 67 14.46 -9.51 -5.64
C LYS A 67 15.27 -8.79 -4.56
N PHE A 68 14.78 -7.66 -4.08
CA PHE A 68 15.46 -6.83 -3.09
C PHE A 68 14.92 -7.01 -1.67
N LEU A 69 14.22 -8.11 -1.41
CA LEU A 69 13.88 -8.51 -0.05
C LEU A 69 15.13 -8.96 0.70
N ASP A 70 15.21 -8.59 1.97
CA ASP A 70 16.33 -8.97 2.84
C ASP A 70 16.28 -10.47 3.12
N LYS A 71 17.46 -11.10 3.22
CA LYS A 71 17.56 -12.53 3.56
C LYS A 71 17.03 -12.84 4.95
N LYS A 72 17.11 -11.87 5.88
CA LYS A 72 16.61 -12.02 7.24
C LYS A 72 15.10 -11.97 7.26
N ILE A 73 14.48 -13.02 7.77
CA ILE A 73 13.05 -13.11 8.01
C ILE A 73 12.80 -12.75 9.48
N HIS A 74 11.78 -11.99 9.74
CA HIS A 74 11.45 -11.49 11.07
C HIS A 74 10.16 -12.17 11.58
N SER A 75 10.01 -12.25 12.90
CA SER A 75 8.75 -12.65 13.52
C SER A 75 7.75 -11.49 13.42
N ASN A 76 6.49 -11.82 13.18
CA ASN A 76 5.42 -10.82 13.19
C ASN A 76 4.89 -10.64 14.62
N LYS A 77 4.63 -9.38 15.02
CA LYS A 77 4.09 -9.05 16.35
C LYS A 77 2.65 -9.58 16.59
N ARG A 78 1.95 -10.00 15.54
CA ARG A 78 0.55 -10.46 15.60
C ARG A 78 0.38 -11.94 15.86
N GLY A 79 1.45 -12.74 15.80
CA GLY A 79 1.40 -14.17 16.09
C GLY A 79 2.74 -14.86 15.87
N GLU A 80 3.04 -15.86 16.69
CA GLU A 80 4.31 -16.59 16.67
C GLU A 80 4.57 -17.34 15.34
N ASN A 81 3.51 -17.74 14.64
CA ASN A 81 3.59 -18.47 13.37
C ASN A 81 3.54 -17.54 12.15
N LEU A 82 3.49 -16.23 12.37
CA LEU A 82 3.42 -15.25 11.29
C LEU A 82 4.78 -14.61 11.08
N LEU A 83 5.11 -14.42 9.81
CA LEU A 83 6.40 -13.88 9.39
C LEU A 83 6.25 -12.45 8.87
N GLU A 84 7.36 -11.73 8.97
CA GLU A 84 7.49 -10.38 8.47
C GLU A 84 8.76 -10.24 7.63
N PHE A 85 8.72 -9.36 6.64
CA PHE A 85 9.79 -9.15 5.68
C PHE A 85 10.29 -7.71 5.71
N ALA A 86 11.59 -7.57 5.47
CA ALA A 86 12.26 -6.29 5.28
C ALA A 86 12.88 -6.23 3.86
N GLY A 87 13.46 -5.08 3.53
CA GLY A 87 14.01 -4.81 2.20
C GLY A 87 13.03 -4.04 1.33
N THR A 88 13.05 -4.29 0.02
CA THR A 88 12.26 -3.52 -0.95
C THR A 88 11.50 -4.42 -1.91
N ILE A 89 10.23 -4.10 -2.10
CA ILE A 89 9.38 -4.60 -3.18
C ILE A 89 9.29 -3.51 -4.26
N VAL A 90 9.49 -3.87 -5.52
CA VAL A 90 9.29 -2.99 -6.66
C VAL A 90 8.14 -3.51 -7.50
N GLY A 91 7.23 -2.63 -7.89
CA GLY A 91 6.12 -2.97 -8.77
C GLY A 91 6.11 -2.12 -10.03
N THR A 92 5.65 -2.70 -11.13
CA THR A 92 5.46 -2.03 -12.40
C THR A 92 4.00 -2.13 -12.84
N ALA A 93 3.45 -1.05 -13.34
CA ALA A 93 2.11 -0.98 -13.92
C ALA A 93 2.18 -0.44 -15.35
N LYS A 94 1.01 -0.22 -15.98
CA LYS A 94 0.93 0.38 -17.31
C LYS A 94 1.68 1.72 -17.39
N ASN A 95 2.03 2.11 -18.60
CA ASN A 95 2.66 3.41 -18.93
C ASN A 95 3.98 3.66 -18.16
N ASN A 96 4.71 2.60 -17.81
CA ASN A 96 5.96 2.69 -17.03
C ASN A 96 5.78 3.31 -15.62
N SER A 97 4.58 3.27 -15.08
CA SER A 97 4.35 3.65 -13.68
C SER A 97 5.02 2.64 -12.74
N LEU A 98 5.62 3.17 -11.66
CA LEU A 98 6.44 2.37 -10.74
C LEU A 98 5.99 2.58 -9.29
N VAL A 99 6.01 1.50 -8.51
CA VAL A 99 5.90 1.57 -7.06
C VAL A 99 7.13 0.94 -6.43
N SER A 100 7.69 1.59 -5.41
CA SER A 100 8.76 1.06 -4.56
C SER A 100 8.29 1.12 -3.12
N ILE A 101 8.23 -0.03 -2.45
CA ILE A 101 7.79 -0.13 -1.06
C ILE A 101 8.95 -0.74 -0.27
N SER A 102 9.55 0.06 0.59
CA SER A 102 10.74 -0.30 1.35
C SER A 102 10.45 -0.33 2.84
N PHE A 103 10.95 -1.35 3.49
CA PHE A 103 10.86 -1.49 4.92
C PHE A 103 12.24 -1.81 5.52
N SER A 104 12.66 -0.97 6.48
CA SER A 104 13.86 -1.17 7.28
C SER A 104 13.51 -1.11 8.76
N PRO A 105 13.68 -2.18 9.54
CA PRO A 105 13.27 -2.24 10.95
C PRO A 105 13.86 -1.12 11.83
N ASP A 106 14.97 -0.55 11.42
CA ASP A 106 15.69 0.48 12.18
C ASP A 106 15.33 1.92 11.76
N SER A 107 14.42 2.08 10.80
CA SER A 107 13.99 3.42 10.37
C SER A 107 12.97 4.02 11.32
N PRO A 108 13.17 5.26 11.78
CA PRO A 108 12.18 5.98 12.60
C PRO A 108 11.12 6.70 11.76
N SER A 109 11.13 6.54 10.43
CA SER A 109 10.31 7.35 9.52
C SER A 109 9.24 6.53 8.83
N LEU A 110 8.18 7.21 8.37
CA LEU A 110 7.24 6.72 7.37
C LEU A 110 7.07 7.81 6.32
N LEU A 111 7.76 7.66 5.20
CA LEU A 111 7.78 8.63 4.11
C LEU A 111 7.06 8.08 2.89
N VAL A 112 6.28 8.94 2.23
CA VAL A 112 5.62 8.63 0.95
C VAL A 112 5.92 9.74 -0.04
N ALA A 113 6.54 9.40 -1.16
CA ALA A 113 6.74 10.31 -2.28
C ALA A 113 5.90 9.86 -3.48
N ILE A 114 5.19 10.79 -4.11
CA ILE A 114 4.37 10.55 -5.29
C ILE A 114 4.73 11.60 -6.34
N SER A 115 5.06 11.16 -7.56
CA SER A 115 5.40 12.06 -8.66
C SER A 115 4.85 11.56 -10.00
N ASN A 116 4.73 12.49 -10.98
CA ASN A 116 4.37 12.18 -12.36
C ASN A 116 5.41 12.69 -13.38
N GLY A 117 6.61 13.03 -12.89
CA GLY A 117 7.70 13.59 -13.68
C GLY A 117 7.68 15.13 -13.80
N GLU A 118 6.54 15.79 -13.62
CA GLU A 118 6.39 17.24 -13.63
C GLU A 118 6.14 17.77 -12.21
N ASN A 119 5.38 17.04 -11.45
CA ASN A 119 4.97 17.41 -10.10
C ASN A 119 5.29 16.30 -9.12
N GLU A 120 5.57 16.70 -7.89
CA GLU A 120 5.94 15.81 -6.80
C GLU A 120 5.34 16.27 -5.48
N ILE A 121 4.96 15.31 -4.64
CA ILE A 121 4.67 15.51 -3.22
C ILE A 121 5.45 14.50 -2.39
N ILE A 122 6.02 14.96 -1.28
CA ILE A 122 6.71 14.13 -0.28
C ILE A 122 6.04 14.34 1.07
N LEU A 123 5.59 13.26 1.66
CA LEU A 123 4.82 13.23 2.90
C LEU A 123 5.63 12.51 3.99
N ASP A 124 5.60 13.06 5.20
CA ASP A 124 5.97 12.38 6.43
C ASP A 124 4.67 12.01 7.16
N GLU A 125 4.26 10.74 7.04
CA GLU A 125 3.01 10.27 7.62
C GLU A 125 3.05 10.21 9.15
N TYR A 126 4.21 9.97 9.75
CA TYR A 126 4.33 9.96 11.21
C TYR A 126 4.10 11.31 11.85
N ASN A 127 4.65 12.35 11.22
CA ASN A 127 4.56 13.71 11.73
C ASN A 127 3.41 14.51 11.12
N GLU A 128 2.60 13.89 10.24
CA GLU A 128 1.51 14.52 9.48
C GLU A 128 1.99 15.80 8.77
N LYS A 129 3.13 15.71 8.08
CA LYS A 129 3.77 16.86 7.41
C LYS A 129 3.94 16.63 5.93
N ILE A 130 3.80 17.71 5.19
CA ILE A 130 4.25 17.79 3.81
C ILE A 130 5.69 18.31 3.83
N LEU A 131 6.63 17.49 3.37
CA LEU A 131 8.04 17.87 3.26
C LEU A 131 8.33 18.61 1.96
N HIS A 132 7.62 18.23 0.89
CA HIS A 132 7.69 18.89 -0.41
C HIS A 132 6.33 18.81 -1.11
N ASN A 133 5.94 19.89 -1.81
CA ASN A 133 4.72 19.91 -2.61
C ASN A 133 4.90 20.94 -3.75
N SER A 134 4.92 20.48 -4.98
CA SER A 134 5.15 21.32 -6.16
C SER A 134 3.86 21.86 -6.80
N PHE A 135 2.67 21.52 -6.33
CA PHE A 135 1.41 21.82 -7.02
C PHE A 135 0.35 22.55 -6.18
N ASP A 136 0.20 22.26 -4.89
CA ASP A 136 -0.81 22.89 -4.04
C ASP A 136 -0.27 23.22 -2.65
N HIS A 137 0.22 24.43 -2.47
CA HIS A 137 0.75 24.90 -1.19
C HIS A 137 -0.31 25.07 -0.09
N SER A 138 -1.60 24.98 -0.43
CA SER A 138 -2.71 25.06 0.52
C SER A 138 -3.14 23.69 1.04
N LEU A 139 -2.58 22.60 0.49
CA LEU A 139 -2.88 21.25 0.95
C LEU A 139 -2.42 21.06 2.40
N ASP A 140 -3.35 20.74 3.28
CA ASP A 140 -3.09 20.28 4.65
C ASP A 140 -3.08 18.76 4.67
N PHE A 141 -2.03 18.17 5.23
CA PHE A 141 -1.88 16.72 5.29
C PHE A 141 -2.17 16.23 6.71
N LYS A 142 -3.28 15.50 6.84
CA LYS A 142 -3.70 14.87 8.08
C LYS A 142 -4.20 13.47 7.83
N LEU A 143 -3.89 12.58 8.76
CA LEU A 143 -4.34 11.20 8.76
C LEU A 143 -5.39 11.00 9.86
N GLU A 144 -6.61 10.72 9.46
CA GLU A 144 -7.66 10.41 10.43
C GLU A 144 -7.42 9.02 11.03
N TYR A 145 -7.71 8.86 12.32
CA TYR A 145 -7.72 7.53 12.94
C TYR A 145 -8.73 6.63 12.24
N VAL A 146 -8.34 5.37 11.98
CA VAL A 146 -9.21 4.39 11.30
C VAL A 146 -10.55 4.22 12.01
N SER A 147 -10.56 4.28 13.34
CA SER A 147 -11.79 4.25 14.15
C SER A 147 -12.78 5.37 13.78
N ASN A 148 -12.27 6.57 13.46
CA ASN A 148 -13.12 7.72 13.08
C ASN A 148 -13.70 7.55 11.65
N LEU A 149 -13.02 6.79 10.80
CA LEU A 149 -13.48 6.52 9.44
C LEU A 149 -14.58 5.44 9.40
N THR A 150 -14.64 4.57 10.38
CA THR A 150 -15.58 3.43 10.41
C THR A 150 -17.03 3.87 10.21
N THR A 151 -17.46 4.93 10.87
CA THR A 151 -18.83 5.45 10.74
C THR A 151 -19.11 5.91 9.30
N SER A 152 -18.17 6.62 8.67
CA SER A 152 -18.31 7.07 7.29
C SER A 152 -18.37 5.90 6.32
N ILE A 153 -17.49 4.93 6.48
CA ILE A 153 -17.44 3.70 5.64
C ILE A 153 -18.76 2.94 5.74
N VAL A 154 -19.24 2.67 6.96
CA VAL A 154 -20.51 1.96 7.19
C VAL A 154 -21.69 2.75 6.63
N THR A 155 -21.70 4.07 6.81
CA THR A 155 -22.76 4.93 6.26
C THR A 155 -22.79 4.88 4.72
N ASP A 156 -21.63 4.93 4.07
CA ASP A 156 -21.54 4.82 2.62
C ASP A 156 -22.08 3.47 2.13
N ILE A 157 -21.67 2.37 2.77
CA ILE A 157 -22.16 1.02 2.43
C ILE A 157 -23.69 0.93 2.59
N ILE A 158 -24.23 1.42 3.70
CA ILE A 158 -25.69 1.32 3.95
C ILE A 158 -26.50 2.19 2.99
N LYS A 159 -26.01 3.39 2.67
CA LYS A 159 -26.77 4.35 1.82
C LYS A 159 -26.63 4.06 0.33
N ASN A 160 -25.43 3.64 -0.09
CA ASN A 160 -25.09 3.57 -1.51
C ASN A 160 -24.90 2.12 -1.99
N ASP A 161 -24.97 1.13 -1.10
CA ASP A 161 -24.59 -0.25 -1.38
C ASP A 161 -23.15 -0.36 -1.94
N ASP A 162 -22.30 0.62 -1.58
CA ASP A 162 -20.91 0.76 -2.04
C ASP A 162 -20.11 1.68 -1.12
N CYS A 163 -18.76 1.66 -1.23
CA CYS A 163 -17.88 2.59 -0.52
C CYS A 163 -16.54 2.78 -1.27
N PHE A 164 -15.73 3.73 -0.81
CA PHE A 164 -14.43 4.03 -1.45
C PHE A 164 -13.33 3.00 -1.22
N LEU A 165 -13.54 2.01 -0.34
CA LEU A 165 -12.56 0.93 -0.14
C LEU A 165 -12.47 0.03 -1.39
N PRO A 166 -11.32 -0.62 -1.63
CA PRO A 166 -11.23 -1.57 -2.71
C PRO A 166 -12.17 -2.75 -2.48
N THR A 167 -12.82 -3.19 -3.52
CA THR A 167 -13.61 -4.42 -3.50
C THR A 167 -12.71 -5.63 -3.23
N LEU A 168 -13.31 -6.74 -2.80
CA LEU A 168 -12.59 -8.00 -2.64
C LEU A 168 -11.86 -8.41 -3.93
N ASN A 169 -12.47 -8.13 -5.09
CA ASN A 169 -11.86 -8.47 -6.38
C ASN A 169 -10.63 -7.61 -6.70
N GLU A 170 -10.68 -6.29 -6.47
CA GLU A 170 -9.53 -5.41 -6.66
C GLU A 170 -8.39 -5.82 -5.73
N SER A 171 -8.69 -6.01 -4.45
CA SER A 171 -7.69 -6.35 -3.43
C SER A 171 -7.09 -7.75 -3.64
N TYR A 172 -7.85 -8.70 -4.21
CA TYR A 172 -7.38 -10.05 -4.52
C TYR A 172 -6.14 -10.06 -5.40
N PHE A 173 -6.09 -9.28 -6.46
CA PHE A 173 -4.94 -9.23 -7.36
C PHE A 173 -3.67 -8.78 -6.65
N HIS A 174 -3.77 -7.77 -5.78
CA HIS A 174 -2.63 -7.28 -5.00
C HIS A 174 -2.12 -8.32 -4.00
N HIS A 175 -3.03 -9.00 -3.30
CA HIS A 175 -2.67 -10.05 -2.34
C HIS A 175 -1.98 -11.23 -3.02
N ILE A 176 -2.48 -11.67 -4.17
CA ILE A 176 -1.87 -12.80 -4.90
C ILE A 176 -0.45 -12.47 -5.35
N GLU A 177 -0.20 -11.27 -5.88
CA GLU A 177 1.16 -10.87 -6.26
C GLU A 177 2.08 -10.78 -5.02
N LEU A 178 1.61 -10.26 -3.89
CA LEU A 178 2.37 -10.24 -2.63
C LEU A 178 2.66 -11.64 -2.11
N PHE A 179 1.66 -12.51 -2.04
CA PHE A 179 1.85 -13.90 -1.60
C PHE A 179 2.87 -14.64 -2.47
N LYS A 180 2.80 -14.45 -3.78
CA LYS A 180 3.73 -15.05 -4.72
C LYS A 180 5.18 -14.66 -4.41
N ILE A 181 5.48 -13.37 -4.32
CA ILE A 181 6.86 -12.91 -4.06
C ILE A 181 7.36 -13.33 -2.68
N PHE A 182 6.51 -13.33 -1.65
CA PHE A 182 6.88 -13.77 -0.30
C PHE A 182 7.11 -15.27 -0.23
N CYS A 183 6.25 -16.10 -0.84
CA CYS A 183 6.48 -17.54 -0.90
C CYS A 183 7.76 -17.88 -1.68
N GLU A 184 7.98 -17.27 -2.85
CA GLU A 184 9.21 -17.46 -3.62
C GLU A 184 10.46 -17.04 -2.82
N HIS A 185 10.39 -15.97 -2.06
CA HIS A 185 11.48 -15.51 -1.21
C HIS A 185 11.75 -16.49 -0.06
N LEU A 186 10.70 -16.97 0.61
CA LEU A 186 10.81 -17.98 1.67
C LEU A 186 11.43 -19.26 1.14
N GLU A 187 10.95 -19.81 0.02
CA GLU A 187 11.50 -21.03 -0.58
C GLU A 187 12.98 -20.88 -0.95
N LYS A 188 13.38 -19.72 -1.45
CA LYS A 188 14.79 -19.43 -1.77
C LYS A 188 15.66 -19.36 -0.51
N THR A 189 15.11 -18.82 0.59
CA THR A 189 15.86 -18.55 1.83
C THR A 189 15.95 -19.78 2.72
N THR A 190 14.82 -20.49 2.91
CA THR A 190 14.73 -21.67 3.79
C THR A 190 15.11 -22.98 3.11
N LYS A 191 15.07 -23.02 1.76
CA LYS A 191 15.21 -24.23 0.94
C LYS A 191 14.07 -25.25 1.14
N GLU A 192 12.96 -24.81 1.74
CA GLU A 192 11.78 -25.62 1.99
C GLU A 192 10.62 -25.14 1.09
N LYS A 193 9.76 -26.06 0.67
CA LYS A 193 8.58 -25.72 -0.13
C LYS A 193 7.51 -25.09 0.74
N VAL A 194 7.07 -23.90 0.38
CA VAL A 194 6.03 -23.15 1.07
C VAL A 194 4.65 -23.44 0.46
N LYS A 195 3.77 -24.09 1.23
CA LYS A 195 2.40 -24.39 0.78
C LYS A 195 1.41 -23.26 1.03
N LEU A 196 1.64 -22.48 2.07
CA LEU A 196 0.79 -21.37 2.49
C LEU A 196 1.69 -20.22 2.96
N CYS A 197 1.41 -19.02 2.47
CA CYS A 197 2.17 -17.83 2.89
C CYS A 197 1.87 -17.51 4.36
N PRO A 198 2.87 -17.57 5.28
CA PRO A 198 2.64 -17.38 6.71
C PRO A 198 2.64 -15.90 7.10
N ILE A 199 1.74 -15.12 6.51
CA ILE A 199 1.57 -13.67 6.79
C ILE A 199 0.13 -13.37 7.20
N THR A 200 -0.10 -12.18 7.77
CA THR A 200 -1.44 -11.74 8.21
C THR A 200 -2.28 -11.24 7.05
#